data_c503114854b7f636e90b76dd382a9d72
#
_entry.id   c503114854b7f636e90b76dd382a9d72
#
_cell.length_a   1.000
_cell.length_b   1.000
_cell.length_c   1.000
_cell.angle_alpha   90.00
_cell.angle_beta   90.00
_cell.angle_gamma   90.00
#
_symmetry.space_group_name_H-M   'P 1'
#
loop_
_entity.id
_entity.type
_entity.pdbx_description
1 polymer ?
#
loop_
_entity_poly.entity_id
_entity_poly.type
_entity_poly.pdbx_seq_one_letter_code
_entity_poly.pdbx_strand_id
1 'polypeptide(L)'
;RVENEMQGMKFVMALDGSTGWMINPMGGTGKAEKVPEDQIKDMKDMADIDGDLVGYKEDGWSVENHGSVDVDGSTAYKLKFTREKDTKFIYVDAVSFLELKKESKASMMGQEMDIETVYSNYQNIGGTLRPFQMEMRTQGTTVQTITLKTVETNVEIADSMFTMPK
;
A
#
# COMPACT_ATOMS: atom_id res chain seq x y z
N ARG A 1 3.21 11.80 -0.13
CA ARG A 1 2.13 12.56 0.54
C ARG A 1 0.77 12.05 0.09
N VAL A 2 -0.12 11.79 1.03
CA VAL A 2 -1.51 11.38 0.80
C VAL A 2 -2.44 12.43 1.41
N GLU A 3 -3.46 12.81 0.68
CA GLU A 3 -4.52 13.69 1.15
C GLU A 3 -5.86 13.02 0.92
N ASN A 4 -6.63 12.87 1.98
CA ASN A 4 -7.97 12.30 1.95
C ASN A 4 -8.97 13.32 2.47
N GLU A 5 -10.13 13.39 1.85
CA GLU A 5 -11.24 14.18 2.35
C GLU A 5 -12.40 13.25 2.71
N MET A 6 -12.86 13.34 3.94
CA MET A 6 -13.96 12.54 4.45
C MET A 6 -14.90 13.46 5.24
N GLN A 7 -16.16 13.53 4.84
CA GLN A 7 -17.18 14.38 5.47
C GLN A 7 -16.76 15.87 5.61
N GLY A 8 -16.05 16.39 4.58
CA GLY A 8 -15.55 17.78 4.58
C GLY A 8 -14.31 18.00 5.46
N MET A 9 -13.77 16.96 6.08
CA MET A 9 -12.54 17.02 6.87
C MET A 9 -11.37 16.49 6.04
N LYS A 10 -10.27 17.27 6.00
CA LYS A 10 -9.07 16.91 5.24
C LYS A 10 -8.04 16.24 6.14
N PHE A 11 -7.73 15.01 5.81
CA PHE A 11 -6.65 14.23 6.40
C PHE A 11 -5.43 14.33 5.49
N VAL A 12 -4.27 14.60 6.06
CA VAL A 12 -3.01 14.64 5.32
C VAL A 12 -2.00 13.76 6.03
N MET A 13 -1.27 12.98 5.25
CA MET A 13 -0.11 12.22 5.73
C MET A 13 1.03 12.44 4.74
N ALA A 14 2.23 12.71 5.24
CA ALA A 14 3.40 12.86 4.41
C ALA A 14 4.65 12.31 5.09
N LEU A 15 5.57 11.83 4.25
CA LEU A 15 6.91 11.40 4.64
C LEU A 15 7.91 12.33 3.94
N ASP A 16 8.75 13.02 4.74
CA ASP A 16 9.86 13.84 4.28
C ASP A 16 11.15 13.06 4.58
N GLY A 17 11.56 12.20 3.67
CA GLY A 17 12.70 11.31 3.84
C GLY A 17 12.56 10.36 5.05
N SER A 18 12.92 10.83 6.23
CA SER A 18 12.88 10.04 7.48
C SER A 18 11.83 10.53 8.48
N THR A 19 11.22 11.68 8.24
CA THR A 19 10.26 12.30 9.15
C THR A 19 8.85 12.17 8.59
N GLY A 20 7.99 11.42 9.29
CA GLY A 20 6.56 11.36 8.99
C GLY A 20 5.78 12.40 9.77
N TRP A 21 4.76 12.97 9.16
CA TRP A 21 3.81 13.84 9.83
C TRP A 21 2.39 13.63 9.29
N MET A 22 1.40 13.96 10.11
CA MET A 22 0.00 13.85 9.74
C MET A 22 -0.82 15.05 10.24
N ILE A 23 -1.91 15.32 9.56
CA ILE A 23 -3.01 16.15 10.05
C ILE A 23 -4.22 15.23 10.18
N ASN A 24 -4.69 15.03 11.41
CA ASN A 24 -5.89 14.24 11.72
C ASN A 24 -6.91 15.11 12.46
N PRO A 25 -7.93 15.60 11.75
CA PRO A 25 -8.94 16.47 12.38
C PRO A 25 -9.89 15.75 13.35
N MET A 26 -9.95 14.40 13.32
CA MET A 26 -10.86 13.63 14.18
C MET A 26 -10.22 13.19 15.52
N GLY A 27 -8.92 13.01 15.55
CA GLY A 27 -8.24 12.43 16.71
C GLY A 27 -7.08 13.26 17.27
N GLY A 28 -6.83 14.43 16.69
CA GLY A 28 -5.71 15.28 17.06
C GLY A 28 -6.12 16.74 17.23
N THR A 29 -5.13 17.62 17.24
CA THR A 29 -5.35 19.08 17.35
C THR A 29 -5.87 19.69 16.05
N GLY A 30 -5.98 18.94 14.96
CA GLY A 30 -6.24 19.43 13.62
C GLY A 30 -5.04 20.17 13.00
N LYS A 31 -3.89 20.17 13.69
CA LYS A 31 -2.61 20.70 13.21
C LYS A 31 -1.71 19.56 12.76
N ALA A 32 -0.62 19.90 12.09
CA ALA A 32 0.38 18.92 11.71
C ALA A 32 1.10 18.40 12.96
N GLU A 33 1.14 17.08 13.12
CA GLU A 33 1.80 16.38 14.21
C GLU A 33 2.78 15.35 13.64
N LYS A 34 3.91 15.14 14.33
CA LYS A 34 4.87 14.10 13.91
C LYS A 34 4.28 12.72 14.15
N VAL A 35 4.48 11.84 13.20
CA VAL A 35 4.17 10.42 13.33
C VAL A 35 5.22 9.75 14.22
N PRO A 36 4.84 8.87 15.16
CA PRO A 36 5.76 8.08 15.96
C PRO A 36 6.74 7.24 15.09
N GLU A 37 7.97 7.05 15.59
CA GLU A 37 9.03 6.36 14.82
C GLU A 37 8.67 4.92 14.44
N ASP A 38 7.93 4.22 15.28
CA ASP A 38 7.46 2.87 15.04
C ASP A 38 6.49 2.76 13.85
N GLN A 39 5.81 3.86 13.50
CA GLN A 39 4.91 3.93 12.34
C GLN A 39 5.59 4.43 11.06
N ILE A 40 6.82 4.94 11.15
CA ILE A 40 7.56 5.43 9.97
C ILE A 40 7.86 4.28 8.99
N LYS A 41 8.10 3.07 9.51
CA LYS A 41 8.31 1.88 8.67
C LYS A 41 7.12 1.62 7.76
N ASP A 42 5.91 1.64 8.31
CA ASP A 42 4.68 1.41 7.55
C ASP A 42 4.47 2.51 6.49
N MET A 43 4.81 3.76 6.83
CA MET A 43 4.75 4.88 5.87
C MET A 43 5.75 4.71 4.72
N LYS A 44 6.94 4.15 4.97
CA LYS A 44 7.94 3.86 3.95
C LYS A 44 7.47 2.74 3.03
N ASP A 45 6.95 1.66 3.61
CA ASP A 45 6.39 0.54 2.84
C ASP A 45 5.21 1.02 1.95
N MET A 46 4.38 1.95 2.44
CA MET A 46 3.30 2.57 1.64
C MET A 46 3.79 3.53 0.56
N ALA A 47 4.95 4.13 0.74
CA ALA A 47 5.54 5.08 -0.22
C ALA A 47 6.34 4.39 -1.32
N ASP A 48 6.55 3.08 -1.20
CA ASP A 48 7.25 2.30 -2.23
C ASP A 48 6.39 2.22 -3.51
N ILE A 49 6.88 2.92 -4.54
CA ILE A 49 6.19 3.01 -5.82
C ILE A 49 6.42 1.77 -6.70
N ASP A 50 7.49 1.03 -6.45
CA ASP A 50 7.87 -0.14 -7.23
C ASP A 50 7.11 -1.40 -6.78
N GLY A 51 6.56 -1.36 -5.58
CA GLY A 51 5.75 -2.40 -4.99
C GLY A 51 6.56 -3.58 -4.45
N ASP A 52 5.86 -4.50 -3.82
CA ASP A 52 6.42 -5.59 -3.01
C ASP A 52 7.33 -6.59 -3.78
N LEU A 53 7.25 -6.64 -5.11
CA LEU A 53 7.99 -7.62 -5.93
C LEU A 53 9.35 -7.10 -6.40
N VAL A 54 9.58 -5.79 -6.37
CA VAL A 54 10.82 -5.16 -6.79
C VAL A 54 11.63 -4.78 -5.55
N GLY A 55 12.93 -5.00 -5.58
CA GLY A 55 13.81 -4.61 -4.47
C GLY A 55 13.62 -5.38 -3.15
N TYR A 56 12.78 -6.42 -3.12
CA TYR A 56 12.39 -7.11 -1.89
C TYR A 56 13.55 -7.62 -1.04
N LYS A 57 14.68 -7.99 -1.67
CA LYS A 57 15.88 -8.47 -0.94
C LYS A 57 16.58 -7.34 -0.20
N GLU A 58 16.68 -6.18 -0.83
CA GLU A 58 17.24 -4.96 -0.27
C GLU A 58 16.41 -4.48 0.93
N ASP A 59 15.09 -4.72 0.87
CA ASP A 59 14.14 -4.44 1.96
C ASP A 59 14.12 -5.52 3.05
N GLY A 60 14.98 -6.52 2.91
CA GLY A 60 15.14 -7.60 3.89
C GLY A 60 14.09 -8.71 3.82
N TRP A 61 13.31 -8.78 2.75
CA TRP A 61 12.35 -9.86 2.55
C TRP A 61 13.01 -11.11 1.93
N SER A 62 12.60 -12.28 2.38
CA SER A 62 12.81 -13.57 1.72
C SER A 62 11.53 -14.02 1.05
N VAL A 63 11.65 -14.73 -0.08
CA VAL A 63 10.49 -15.19 -0.87
C VAL A 63 10.58 -16.70 -1.10
N GLU A 64 9.47 -17.39 -0.86
CA GLU A 64 9.28 -18.80 -1.14
C GLU A 64 8.09 -18.97 -2.09
N ASN A 65 8.26 -19.82 -3.13
CA ASN A 65 7.16 -20.19 -4.02
C ASN A 65 6.39 -21.36 -3.40
N HIS A 66 5.12 -21.14 -3.09
CA HIS A 66 4.21 -22.13 -2.52
C HIS A 66 3.35 -22.84 -3.58
N GLY A 67 3.77 -22.79 -4.85
CA GLY A 67 3.08 -23.47 -5.96
C GLY A 67 2.01 -22.62 -6.62
N SER A 68 1.19 -23.28 -7.43
CA SER A 68 0.10 -22.66 -8.17
C SER A 68 -1.22 -22.91 -7.49
N VAL A 69 -2.07 -21.86 -7.48
CA VAL A 69 -3.42 -21.89 -6.91
C VAL A 69 -4.40 -21.22 -7.88
N ASP A 70 -5.68 -21.48 -7.71
CA ASP A 70 -6.72 -20.71 -8.40
C ASP A 70 -7.07 -19.44 -7.60
N VAL A 71 -7.13 -18.32 -8.29
CA VAL A 71 -7.61 -17.03 -7.77
C VAL A 71 -8.69 -16.52 -8.71
N ASP A 72 -9.95 -16.65 -8.32
CA ASP A 72 -11.12 -16.20 -9.08
C ASP A 72 -11.14 -16.69 -10.55
N GLY A 73 -10.72 -17.96 -10.78
CA GLY A 73 -10.65 -18.59 -12.09
C GLY A 73 -9.35 -18.36 -12.88
N SER A 74 -8.42 -17.64 -12.30
CA SER A 74 -7.06 -17.44 -12.86
C SER A 74 -6.04 -18.32 -12.12
N THR A 75 -5.17 -19.00 -12.87
CA THR A 75 -4.02 -19.69 -12.25
C THR A 75 -3.00 -18.65 -11.79
N ALA A 76 -2.64 -18.69 -10.51
CA ALA A 76 -1.67 -17.77 -9.91
C ALA A 76 -0.57 -18.52 -9.17
N TYR A 77 0.64 -17.98 -9.18
CA TYR A 77 1.71 -18.40 -8.28
C TYR A 77 1.49 -17.77 -6.91
N LYS A 78 1.46 -18.59 -5.86
CA LYS A 78 1.41 -18.12 -4.47
C LYS A 78 2.81 -17.94 -3.94
N LEU A 79 3.22 -16.70 -3.69
CA LEU A 79 4.52 -16.34 -3.15
C LEU A 79 4.38 -15.94 -1.69
N LYS A 80 5.15 -16.57 -0.81
CA LYS A 80 5.24 -16.21 0.61
C LYS A 80 6.44 -15.31 0.82
N PHE A 81 6.20 -14.13 1.35
CA PHE A 81 7.21 -13.18 1.77
C PHE A 81 7.36 -13.21 3.29
N THR A 82 8.59 -13.22 3.78
CA THR A 82 8.89 -13.22 5.22
C THR A 82 10.00 -12.21 5.51
N ARG A 83 9.78 -11.34 6.49
CA ARG A 83 10.76 -10.37 7.01
C ARG A 83 10.61 -10.29 8.52
N GLU A 84 11.63 -10.74 9.27
CA GLU A 84 11.55 -10.84 10.72
C GLU A 84 10.34 -11.67 11.18
N LYS A 85 9.34 -11.02 11.82
CA LYS A 85 8.07 -11.62 12.22
C LYS A 85 6.93 -11.38 11.23
N ASP A 86 7.17 -10.52 10.24
CA ASP A 86 6.16 -10.13 9.26
C ASP A 86 6.05 -11.20 8.17
N THR A 87 4.83 -11.53 7.80
CA THR A 87 4.54 -12.46 6.70
C THR A 87 3.43 -11.90 5.84
N LYS A 88 3.60 -11.97 4.51
CA LYS A 88 2.56 -11.66 3.53
C LYS A 88 2.57 -12.69 2.42
N PHE A 89 1.43 -12.87 1.75
CA PHE A 89 1.33 -13.67 0.53
C PHE A 89 0.96 -12.78 -0.64
N ILE A 90 1.65 -12.99 -1.77
CA ILE A 90 1.36 -12.29 -3.01
C ILE A 90 1.00 -13.34 -4.06
N TYR A 91 -0.08 -13.10 -4.76
CA TYR A 91 -0.59 -13.98 -5.80
C TYR A 91 -0.38 -13.32 -7.15
N VAL A 92 0.46 -13.94 -7.96
CA VAL A 92 0.88 -13.42 -9.27
C VAL A 92 0.27 -14.28 -10.36
N ASP A 93 -0.45 -13.68 -11.28
CA ASP A 93 -1.05 -14.37 -12.42
C ASP A 93 0.02 -15.13 -13.24
N ALA A 94 -0.22 -16.40 -13.54
CA ALA A 94 0.78 -17.27 -14.17
C ALA A 94 1.06 -16.93 -15.64
N VAL A 95 0.24 -16.09 -16.27
CA VAL A 95 0.35 -15.71 -17.68
C VAL A 95 0.86 -14.28 -17.84
N SER A 96 0.21 -13.32 -17.18
CA SER A 96 0.54 -11.89 -17.29
C SER A 96 1.63 -11.44 -16.33
N PHE A 97 1.90 -12.22 -15.28
CA PHE A 97 2.77 -11.88 -14.15
C PHE A 97 2.37 -10.62 -13.38
N LEU A 98 1.09 -10.26 -13.46
CA LEU A 98 0.52 -9.17 -12.66
C LEU A 98 0.07 -9.68 -11.29
N GLU A 99 0.13 -8.84 -10.29
CA GLU A 99 -0.42 -9.16 -8.98
C GLU A 99 -1.95 -9.22 -9.06
N LEU A 100 -2.54 -10.32 -8.61
CA LEU A 100 -3.98 -10.46 -8.50
C LEU A 100 -4.47 -10.11 -7.10
N LYS A 101 -3.69 -10.53 -6.10
CA LYS A 101 -4.08 -10.44 -4.71
C LYS A 101 -2.86 -10.38 -3.79
N LYS A 102 -3.01 -9.67 -2.68
CA LYS A 102 -2.09 -9.70 -1.54
C LYS A 102 -2.85 -10.02 -0.27
N GLU A 103 -2.32 -10.92 0.54
CA GLU A 103 -2.78 -11.19 1.91
C GLU A 103 -1.69 -10.74 2.88
N SER A 104 -2.07 -9.95 3.86
CA SER A 104 -1.15 -9.42 4.87
C SER A 104 -1.89 -9.21 6.19
N LYS A 105 -1.13 -8.96 7.25
CA LYS A 105 -1.69 -8.52 8.52
C LYS A 105 -1.52 -7.02 8.68
N ALA A 106 -2.53 -6.37 9.23
CA ALA A 106 -2.47 -4.97 9.60
C ALA A 106 -2.97 -4.78 11.03
N SER A 107 -2.37 -3.84 11.75
CA SER A 107 -2.86 -3.44 13.07
C SER A 107 -3.88 -2.32 12.90
N MET A 108 -5.13 -2.59 13.27
CA MET A 108 -6.20 -1.61 13.29
C MET A 108 -6.73 -1.48 14.71
N MET A 109 -6.68 -0.29 15.28
CA MET A 109 -7.11 0.00 16.66
C MET A 109 -6.48 -0.93 17.72
N GLY A 110 -5.20 -1.31 17.50
CA GLY A 110 -4.45 -2.20 18.41
C GLY A 110 -4.78 -3.69 18.27
N GLN A 111 -5.56 -4.08 17.25
CA GLN A 111 -5.84 -5.47 16.94
C GLN A 111 -5.22 -5.85 15.59
N GLU A 112 -4.54 -7.02 15.54
CA GLU A 112 -4.10 -7.60 14.28
C GLU A 112 -5.30 -8.14 13.51
N MET A 113 -5.41 -7.74 12.25
CA MET A 113 -6.46 -8.21 11.33
C MET A 113 -5.82 -8.72 10.04
N ASP A 114 -6.36 -9.78 9.50
CA ASP A 114 -6.01 -10.26 8.18
C ASP A 114 -6.68 -9.36 7.14
N ILE A 115 -5.86 -8.79 6.26
CA ILE A 115 -6.28 -7.93 5.15
C ILE A 115 -5.96 -8.63 3.84
N GLU A 116 -6.96 -8.75 3.00
CA GLU A 116 -6.81 -9.14 1.61
C GLU A 116 -6.95 -7.89 0.74
N THR A 117 -5.99 -7.65 -0.16
CA THR A 117 -6.09 -6.61 -1.18
C THR A 117 -6.16 -7.26 -2.55
N VAL A 118 -7.22 -7.00 -3.30
CA VAL A 118 -7.43 -7.49 -4.67
C VAL A 118 -7.14 -6.37 -5.65
N TYR A 119 -6.33 -6.65 -6.67
CA TYR A 119 -5.90 -5.70 -7.68
C TYR A 119 -6.59 -5.99 -9.01
N SER A 120 -7.11 -4.96 -9.66
CA SER A 120 -7.79 -5.10 -10.94
C SER A 120 -7.68 -3.84 -11.80
N ASN A 121 -8.27 -3.88 -13.01
CA ASN A 121 -8.29 -2.76 -13.95
C ASN A 121 -6.88 -2.21 -14.23
N TYR A 122 -5.96 -3.10 -14.61
CA TYR A 122 -4.60 -2.73 -14.95
C TYR A 122 -4.55 -1.86 -16.20
N GLN A 123 -3.85 -0.73 -16.14
CA GLN A 123 -3.67 0.21 -17.24
C GLN A 123 -2.18 0.51 -17.44
N ASN A 124 -1.80 0.76 -18.68
CA ASN A 124 -0.42 1.13 -19.03
C ASN A 124 -0.21 2.63 -18.78
N ILE A 125 0.75 2.93 -17.90
CA ILE A 125 1.16 4.29 -17.58
C ILE A 125 2.66 4.41 -17.83
N GLY A 126 3.02 5.09 -18.91
CA GLY A 126 4.42 5.31 -19.26
C GLY A 126 5.24 4.03 -19.50
N GLY A 127 4.60 2.94 -19.96
CA GLY A 127 5.25 1.64 -20.20
C GLY A 127 5.13 0.66 -19.03
N THR A 128 4.59 1.07 -17.89
CA THR A 128 4.38 0.21 -16.71
C THR A 128 2.90 -0.08 -16.53
N LEU A 129 2.54 -1.35 -16.29
CA LEU A 129 1.17 -1.73 -15.94
C LEU A 129 0.93 -1.48 -14.45
N ARG A 130 -0.12 -0.71 -14.13
CA ARG A 130 -0.52 -0.41 -12.74
C ARG A 130 -2.00 -0.70 -12.52
N PRO A 131 -2.40 -1.24 -11.35
CA PRO A 131 -3.80 -1.46 -11.04
C PRO A 131 -4.50 -0.11 -10.82
N PHE A 132 -5.65 0.07 -11.44
CA PHE A 132 -6.50 1.25 -11.27
C PHE A 132 -7.65 1.00 -10.29
N GLN A 133 -7.81 -0.24 -9.84
CA GLN A 133 -8.76 -0.59 -8.80
C GLN A 133 -8.11 -1.52 -7.79
N MET A 134 -8.28 -1.19 -6.51
CA MET A 134 -7.83 -1.98 -5.37
C MET A 134 -8.99 -2.14 -4.40
N GLU A 135 -9.32 -3.37 -4.04
CA GLU A 135 -10.34 -3.68 -3.04
C GLU A 135 -9.66 -4.27 -1.81
N MET A 136 -9.87 -3.62 -0.68
CA MET A 136 -9.43 -4.14 0.62
C MET A 136 -10.58 -4.91 1.27
N ARG A 137 -10.30 -6.15 1.66
CA ARG A 137 -11.27 -7.04 2.29
C ARG A 137 -10.75 -7.53 3.64
N THR A 138 -11.66 -7.72 4.58
CA THR A 138 -11.39 -8.41 5.84
C THR A 138 -12.49 -9.45 6.05
N GLN A 139 -12.10 -10.67 6.39
CA GLN A 139 -13.02 -11.81 6.55
C GLN A 139 -13.99 -11.97 5.35
N GLY A 140 -13.46 -11.77 4.13
CA GLY A 140 -14.25 -11.88 2.88
C GLY A 140 -15.19 -10.71 2.59
N THR A 141 -15.26 -9.69 3.45
CA THR A 141 -16.10 -8.51 3.24
C THR A 141 -15.24 -7.33 2.78
N THR A 142 -15.64 -6.68 1.68
CA THR A 142 -14.98 -5.45 1.18
C THR A 142 -15.24 -4.30 2.16
N VAL A 143 -14.16 -3.78 2.73
CA VAL A 143 -14.19 -2.65 3.68
C VAL A 143 -13.81 -1.34 3.03
N GLN A 144 -13.06 -1.40 1.93
CA GLN A 144 -12.64 -0.23 1.17
C GLN A 144 -12.42 -0.58 -0.30
N THR A 145 -12.80 0.32 -1.20
CA THR A 145 -12.45 0.26 -2.62
C THR A 145 -11.76 1.56 -3.00
N ILE A 146 -10.57 1.45 -3.58
CA ILE A 146 -9.82 2.59 -4.13
C ILE A 146 -9.87 2.47 -5.65
N THR A 147 -10.31 3.52 -6.32
CA THR A 147 -10.28 3.62 -7.78
C THR A 147 -9.43 4.84 -8.16
N LEU A 148 -8.35 4.60 -8.89
CA LEU A 148 -7.53 5.68 -9.42
C LEU A 148 -8.26 6.30 -10.62
N LYS A 149 -8.33 7.62 -10.66
CA LYS A 149 -8.90 8.37 -11.78
C LYS A 149 -7.81 8.82 -12.75
N THR A 150 -6.70 9.27 -12.19
CA THR A 150 -5.59 9.81 -12.96
C THR A 150 -4.27 9.43 -12.28
N VAL A 151 -3.31 9.02 -13.08
CA VAL A 151 -1.92 8.84 -12.66
C VAL A 151 -1.03 9.63 -13.61
N GLU A 152 -0.23 10.51 -13.06
CA GLU A 152 0.74 11.31 -13.81
C GLU A 152 2.14 10.93 -13.34
N THR A 153 3.07 10.78 -14.29
CA THR A 153 4.45 10.41 -14.00
C THR A 153 5.39 11.53 -14.43
N ASN A 154 6.54 11.62 -13.78
CA ASN A 154 7.57 12.63 -14.07
C ASN A 154 7.06 14.09 -13.95
N VAL A 155 6.06 14.31 -13.10
CA VAL A 155 5.60 15.67 -12.77
C VAL A 155 6.56 16.34 -11.78
N GLU A 156 6.73 17.65 -11.93
CA GLU A 156 7.51 18.43 -11.00
C GLU A 156 6.73 18.63 -9.69
N ILE A 157 7.28 18.15 -8.57
CA ILE A 157 6.65 18.26 -7.25
C ILE A 157 7.62 19.01 -6.34
N ALA A 158 7.15 20.12 -5.76
CA ALA A 158 7.98 20.90 -4.83
C ALA A 158 8.22 20.16 -3.51
N ASP A 159 9.44 20.13 -3.02
CA ASP A 159 9.84 19.49 -1.75
C ASP A 159 9.03 20.01 -0.55
N SER A 160 8.62 21.29 -0.62
CA SER A 160 7.79 21.91 0.42
C SER A 160 6.43 21.18 0.63
N MET A 161 5.96 20.41 -0.34
CA MET A 161 4.76 19.60 -0.18
C MET A 161 4.93 18.46 0.83
N PHE A 162 6.14 18.01 1.06
CA PHE A 162 6.45 16.92 1.99
C PHE A 162 6.87 17.45 3.36
N THR A 163 7.32 18.70 3.43
CA THR A 163 7.77 19.33 4.68
C THR A 163 6.59 19.59 5.62
N MET A 164 6.77 19.27 6.92
CA MET A 164 5.75 19.50 7.93
C MET A 164 5.44 21.01 8.06
N PRO A 165 4.17 21.44 7.89
CA PRO A 165 3.80 22.83 8.08
C PRO A 165 4.01 23.26 9.54
N LYS A 166 4.36 24.54 9.72
CA LYS A 166 4.61 25.14 11.04
C LYS A 166 3.31 25.48 11.77
#